data_0c14013a846b91a76d23a0bf03b62299
#
_entry.id   0c14013a846b91a76d23a0bf03b62299
#
_cell.length_a   1.000
_cell.length_b   1.000
_cell.length_c   1.000
_cell.angle_alpha   90.00
_cell.angle_beta   90.00
_cell.angle_gamma   90.00
#
_symmetry.space_group_name_H-M   'P 1'
#
loop_
_entity.id
_entity.type
_entity.pdbx_description
1 polymer ?
#
loop_
_entity_poly.entity_id
_entity_poly.type
_entity_poly.pdbx_seq_one_letter_code
_entity_poly.pdbx_strand_id
1 'polypeptide(L)'
;YGIDNDMIIMQGPFELNQGGMGIAIRNPVFIEDEEGNSRFWGLTIVIVKVPEIFIDSVEGLDNFGYDYCLTKTKSPLDDEYDVLSSTGVTLVDPVAHTFTLGGCELRLEVMPKDGWKAGIVNPSIIIFGSLIVLLVTGLTIAIIIIRERQIALKNLSYMDTLTGIYN
;
A
#
# COMPACT_ATOMS: atom_id res chain seq x y z
N TYR A 1 32.15 14.20 4.01
CA TYR A 1 31.56 12.86 3.96
C TYR A 1 31.42 12.34 2.51
N GLY A 2 30.71 13.07 1.60
CA GLY A 2 30.53 12.62 0.23
C GLY A 2 31.81 12.50 -0.58
N ILE A 3 32.69 13.46 -0.43
CA ILE A 3 34.01 13.46 -1.08
C ILE A 3 34.88 12.32 -0.53
N ASP A 4 34.90 12.16 0.79
CA ASP A 4 35.75 11.15 1.46
C ASP A 4 35.33 9.72 1.19
N ASN A 5 34.02 9.51 0.87
CA ASN A 5 33.43 8.20 0.60
C ASN A 5 33.09 7.99 -0.89
N ASP A 6 33.43 8.93 -1.77
CA ASP A 6 33.10 8.91 -3.20
C ASP A 6 31.60 8.61 -3.43
N MET A 7 30.74 9.35 -2.73
CA MET A 7 29.29 9.11 -2.73
C MET A 7 28.51 10.33 -3.19
N ILE A 8 27.47 10.07 -3.97
CA ILE A 8 26.45 11.09 -4.29
C ILE A 8 25.72 11.48 -3.00
N ILE A 9 25.57 12.80 -2.78
CA ILE A 9 24.86 13.34 -1.62
C ILE A 9 23.70 14.22 -2.07
N MET A 10 22.56 14.00 -1.43
CA MET A 10 21.37 14.84 -1.57
C MET A 10 21.28 15.82 -0.40
N GLN A 11 21.28 17.11 -0.69
CA GLN A 11 21.18 18.20 0.30
C GLN A 11 19.91 19.02 0.08
N GLY A 12 19.33 19.51 1.14
CA GLY A 12 18.09 20.30 1.16
C GLY A 12 16.93 19.49 1.75
N PRO A 13 15.69 19.96 1.66
CA PRO A 13 15.24 21.08 0.79
C PRO A 13 15.71 22.46 1.28
N PHE A 14 15.91 23.40 0.34
CA PHE A 14 16.24 24.79 0.62
C PHE A 14 15.53 25.74 -0.36
N GLU A 15 15.36 27.00 0.04
CA GLU A 15 14.70 28.00 -0.77
C GLU A 15 15.58 28.41 -1.98
N LEU A 16 14.99 28.42 -3.17
CA LEU A 16 15.67 28.78 -4.41
C LEU A 16 15.54 30.28 -4.66
N ASN A 17 16.60 30.93 -5.15
CA ASN A 17 16.59 32.35 -5.52
C ASN A 17 15.50 32.71 -6.55
N GLN A 18 15.12 31.76 -7.38
CA GLN A 18 14.05 31.89 -8.40
C GLN A 18 12.65 31.50 -7.88
N GLY A 19 12.52 31.28 -6.57
CA GLY A 19 11.31 30.88 -5.88
C GLY A 19 11.06 29.38 -5.87
N GLY A 20 10.40 28.91 -4.80
CA GLY A 20 10.14 27.50 -4.52
C GLY A 20 11.26 26.85 -3.74
N MET A 21 11.04 25.58 -3.39
CA MET A 21 12.00 24.75 -2.67
C MET A 21 12.77 23.86 -3.65
N GLY A 22 14.00 23.55 -3.31
CA GLY A 22 14.82 22.67 -4.15
C GLY A 22 15.74 21.78 -3.32
N ILE A 23 16.15 20.67 -3.93
CA ILE A 23 17.19 19.79 -3.44
C ILE A 23 18.40 19.84 -4.39
N ALA A 24 19.61 19.82 -3.85
CA ALA A 24 20.85 19.72 -4.62
C ALA A 24 21.40 18.30 -4.50
N ILE A 25 21.57 17.66 -5.65
CA ILE A 25 22.25 16.38 -5.77
C ILE A 25 23.69 16.65 -6.19
N ARG A 26 24.65 16.27 -5.36
CA ARG A 26 26.07 16.54 -5.55
C ARG A 26 26.81 15.23 -5.76
N ASN A 27 27.56 15.16 -6.85
CA ASN A 27 28.42 14.03 -7.17
C ASN A 27 29.88 14.50 -7.19
N PRO A 28 30.77 13.92 -6.35
CA PRO A 28 32.19 14.22 -6.42
C PRO A 28 32.79 13.72 -7.72
N VAL A 29 33.71 14.50 -8.27
CA VAL A 29 34.41 14.17 -9.49
C VAL A 29 35.91 14.10 -9.15
N PHE A 30 36.51 12.98 -9.47
CA PHE A 30 37.94 12.74 -9.31
C PHE A 30 38.58 12.60 -10.69
N ILE A 31 39.82 13.09 -10.81
CA ILE A 31 40.65 12.93 -11.99
C ILE A 31 41.93 12.23 -11.60
N GLU A 32 42.49 11.43 -12.51
CA GLU A 32 43.81 10.84 -12.33
C GLU A 32 44.90 11.85 -12.73
N ASP A 33 45.96 11.93 -11.93
CA ASP A 33 47.18 12.68 -12.28
C ASP A 33 48.07 11.84 -13.19
N GLU A 34 49.22 12.43 -13.62
CA GLU A 34 50.18 11.76 -14.51
C GLU A 34 50.85 10.53 -13.85
N GLU A 35 50.75 10.41 -12.52
CA GLU A 35 51.27 9.29 -11.73
C GLU A 35 50.20 8.21 -11.46
N GLY A 36 48.96 8.43 -11.91
CA GLY A 36 47.85 7.52 -11.73
C GLY A 36 47.11 7.62 -10.35
N ASN A 37 47.40 8.69 -9.60
CA ASN A 37 46.73 8.93 -8.32
C ASN A 37 45.42 9.67 -8.56
N SER A 38 44.35 9.22 -7.88
CA SER A 38 43.04 9.86 -7.94
C SER A 38 43.05 11.15 -7.08
N ARG A 39 42.69 12.28 -7.69
CA ARG A 39 42.61 13.58 -7.01
C ARG A 39 41.21 14.18 -7.18
N PHE A 40 40.64 14.63 -6.08
CA PHE A 40 39.39 15.39 -6.12
C PHE A 40 39.53 16.63 -6.99
N TRP A 41 38.68 16.75 -8.02
CA TRP A 41 38.64 17.85 -8.96
C TRP A 41 37.55 18.86 -8.66
N GLY A 42 36.34 18.37 -8.28
CA GLY A 42 35.21 19.23 -8.03
C GLY A 42 33.91 18.45 -7.79
N LEU A 43 32.80 19.16 -7.80
CA LEU A 43 31.46 18.61 -7.66
C LEU A 43 30.63 18.90 -8.90
N THR A 44 29.97 17.90 -9.46
CA THR A 44 28.80 18.16 -10.31
C THR A 44 27.59 18.33 -9.44
N ILE A 45 26.76 19.34 -9.74
CA ILE A 45 25.58 19.67 -8.94
C ILE A 45 24.38 19.74 -9.85
N VAL A 46 23.33 18.99 -9.51
CA VAL A 46 22.01 19.08 -10.12
C VAL A 46 21.04 19.61 -9.07
N ILE A 47 20.32 20.68 -9.40
CA ILE A 47 19.27 21.24 -8.55
C ILE A 47 17.92 20.88 -9.16
N VAL A 48 17.07 20.24 -8.36
CA VAL A 48 15.69 19.90 -8.74
C VAL A 48 14.70 20.56 -7.80
N LYS A 49 13.59 21.03 -8.37
CA LYS A 49 12.50 21.62 -7.58
C LYS A 49 11.66 20.57 -6.92
N VAL A 50 11.26 20.83 -5.67
CA VAL A 50 10.37 20.00 -4.89
C VAL A 50 9.16 20.85 -4.42
N PRO A 51 7.94 20.31 -4.44
CA PRO A 51 7.60 18.90 -4.71
C PRO A 51 7.51 18.53 -6.20
N GLU A 52 7.72 19.47 -7.13
CA GLU A 52 7.40 19.34 -8.56
C GLU A 52 7.98 18.07 -9.20
N ILE A 53 9.23 17.68 -8.84
CA ILE A 53 9.87 16.48 -9.40
C ILE A 53 9.12 15.19 -9.05
N PHE A 54 8.32 15.19 -8.00
CA PHE A 54 7.60 14.01 -7.51
C PHE A 54 6.14 13.96 -7.96
N ILE A 55 5.58 15.06 -8.52
CA ILE A 55 4.15 15.17 -8.83
C ILE A 55 3.65 13.98 -9.65
N ASP A 56 4.29 13.69 -10.78
CA ASP A 56 3.87 12.59 -11.66
C ASP A 56 3.95 11.22 -10.97
N SER A 57 4.92 11.04 -10.06
CA SER A 57 5.13 9.79 -9.35
C SER A 57 4.10 9.54 -8.24
N VAL A 58 3.60 10.62 -7.63
CA VAL A 58 2.67 10.53 -6.49
C VAL A 58 1.20 10.77 -6.89
N GLU A 59 0.94 11.29 -8.10
CA GLU A 59 -0.42 11.50 -8.61
C GLU A 59 -1.24 10.21 -8.59
N GLY A 60 -0.60 9.08 -8.86
CA GLY A 60 -1.24 7.78 -8.76
C GLY A 60 -1.78 7.47 -7.36
N LEU A 61 -1.07 7.86 -6.29
CA LEU A 61 -1.52 7.65 -4.92
C LEU A 61 -2.80 8.44 -4.63
N ASP A 62 -2.83 9.71 -5.04
CA ASP A 62 -4.00 10.58 -4.85
C ASP A 62 -5.23 10.04 -5.62
N ASN A 63 -5.04 9.62 -6.86
CA ASN A 63 -6.08 9.03 -7.71
C ASN A 63 -6.64 7.71 -7.14
N PHE A 64 -5.82 6.94 -6.45
CA PHE A 64 -6.24 5.72 -5.75
C PHE A 64 -6.82 5.98 -4.34
N GLY A 65 -6.95 7.24 -3.93
CA GLY A 65 -7.55 7.62 -2.66
C GLY A 65 -6.61 7.46 -1.46
N TYR A 66 -5.32 7.69 -1.64
CA TYR A 66 -4.33 7.67 -0.57
C TYR A 66 -3.78 9.07 -0.28
N ASP A 67 -3.60 9.39 1.01
CA ASP A 67 -2.74 10.47 1.48
C ASP A 67 -1.33 9.95 1.68
N TYR A 68 -0.34 10.81 1.45
CA TYR A 68 1.06 10.44 1.55
C TYR A 68 1.92 11.55 2.16
N CYS A 69 3.08 11.15 2.68
CA CYS A 69 4.17 12.02 3.08
C CYS A 69 5.50 11.39 2.67
N LEU A 70 6.26 12.09 1.81
CA LEU A 70 7.61 11.71 1.42
C LEU A 70 8.59 12.61 2.17
N THR A 71 9.42 12.00 2.98
CA THR A 71 10.45 12.67 3.77
C THR A 71 11.84 12.16 3.43
N LYS A 72 12.84 12.91 3.80
CA LYS A 72 14.27 12.61 3.60
C LYS A 72 15.03 12.98 4.86
N THR A 73 16.04 12.19 5.27
CA THR A 73 16.98 12.61 6.31
C THR A 73 17.72 13.89 5.87
N LYS A 74 17.94 14.81 6.81
CA LYS A 74 18.61 16.09 6.51
C LYS A 74 20.01 15.88 5.92
N SER A 75 20.72 14.90 6.44
CA SER A 75 22.04 14.49 5.96
C SER A 75 22.23 12.97 6.11
N PRO A 76 23.27 12.38 5.51
CA PRO A 76 23.57 10.95 5.69
C PRO A 76 23.88 10.53 7.13
N LEU A 77 24.18 11.48 8.02
CA LEU A 77 24.55 11.25 9.42
C LEU A 77 23.49 11.78 10.40
N ASP A 78 22.33 12.17 9.92
CA ASP A 78 21.28 12.80 10.70
C ASP A 78 20.03 11.94 10.70
N ASP A 79 19.37 11.84 11.85
CA ASP A 79 18.12 11.11 12.02
C ASP A 79 16.87 12.03 11.88
N GLU A 80 17.07 13.34 11.68
CA GLU A 80 16.01 14.28 11.43
C GLU A 80 15.56 14.25 9.96
N TYR A 81 14.26 14.34 9.74
CA TYR A 81 13.66 14.29 8.41
C TYR A 81 13.12 15.65 7.99
N ASP A 82 13.31 15.98 6.72
CA ASP A 82 12.68 17.09 6.02
C ASP A 82 11.60 16.56 5.06
N VAL A 83 10.48 17.27 4.96
CA VAL A 83 9.40 16.91 4.03
C VAL A 83 9.78 17.36 2.62
N LEU A 84 9.75 16.44 1.67
CA LEU A 84 9.96 16.72 0.24
C LEU A 84 8.64 16.94 -0.49
N SER A 85 7.62 16.13 -0.18
CA SER A 85 6.30 16.19 -0.79
C SER A 85 5.26 15.56 0.13
N SER A 86 4.06 16.12 0.20
CA SER A 86 2.96 15.56 1.00
C SER A 86 1.61 16.07 0.52
N THR A 87 0.54 15.36 0.87
CA THR A 87 -0.85 15.84 0.72
C THR A 87 -1.23 16.90 1.76
N GLY A 88 -0.35 17.20 2.73
CA GLY A 88 -0.59 18.17 3.80
C GLY A 88 -1.51 17.68 4.92
N VAL A 89 -1.92 16.42 4.89
CA VAL A 89 -2.74 15.78 5.91
C VAL A 89 -1.86 15.09 6.95
N THR A 90 -2.24 15.16 8.22
CA THR A 90 -1.57 14.39 9.28
C THR A 90 -1.96 12.93 9.15
N LEU A 91 -0.97 12.08 8.85
CA LEU A 91 -1.18 10.64 8.69
C LEU A 91 -1.32 9.97 10.07
N VAL A 92 -2.28 9.07 10.19
CA VAL A 92 -2.53 8.29 11.42
C VAL A 92 -2.28 6.82 11.10
N ASP A 93 -1.31 6.23 11.78
CA ASP A 93 -0.89 4.82 11.59
C ASP A 93 -0.55 4.49 10.12
N PRO A 94 0.31 5.30 9.44
CA PRO A 94 0.62 5.08 8.03
C PRO A 94 1.44 3.81 7.80
N VAL A 95 1.28 3.21 6.63
CA VAL A 95 2.28 2.24 6.15
C VAL A 95 3.48 3.01 5.64
N ALA A 96 4.65 2.69 6.15
CA ALA A 96 5.91 3.34 5.80
C ALA A 96 6.83 2.39 5.03
N HIS A 97 7.49 2.93 4.01
CA HIS A 97 8.56 2.26 3.29
C HIS A 97 9.77 3.18 3.23
N THR A 98 10.94 2.66 3.63
CA THR A 98 12.21 3.39 3.60
C THR A 98 13.13 2.84 2.52
N PHE A 99 13.87 3.74 1.86
CA PHE A 99 14.87 3.40 0.85
C PHE A 99 15.97 4.45 0.85
N THR A 100 17.15 4.10 0.37
CA THR A 100 18.32 5.00 0.34
C THR A 100 18.51 5.54 -1.06
N LEU A 101 18.67 6.86 -1.16
CA LEU A 101 18.99 7.55 -2.41
C LEU A 101 19.90 8.74 -2.13
N GLY A 102 21.00 8.87 -2.89
CA GLY A 102 21.93 9.99 -2.74
C GLY A 102 22.49 10.13 -1.33
N GLY A 103 22.85 9.02 -0.70
CA GLY A 103 23.41 8.97 0.66
C GLY A 103 22.41 9.28 1.79
N CYS A 104 21.17 9.63 1.47
CA CYS A 104 20.14 9.92 2.45
C CYS A 104 19.10 8.78 2.49
N GLU A 105 18.47 8.58 3.63
CA GLU A 105 17.30 7.73 3.76
C GLU A 105 16.05 8.53 3.37
N LEU A 106 15.25 7.99 2.47
CA LEU A 106 13.94 8.50 2.12
C LEU A 106 12.89 7.59 2.74
N ARG A 107 11.82 8.21 3.25
CA ARG A 107 10.69 7.51 3.85
C ARG A 107 9.40 7.97 3.22
N LEU A 108 8.73 7.04 2.55
CA LEU A 108 7.39 7.25 2.02
C LEU A 108 6.38 6.65 2.99
N GLU A 109 5.49 7.49 3.49
CA GLU A 109 4.37 7.10 4.34
C GLU A 109 3.08 7.27 3.57
N VAL A 110 2.17 6.29 3.67
CA VAL A 110 0.92 6.25 2.92
C VAL A 110 -0.22 5.81 3.82
N MET A 111 -1.38 6.45 3.69
CA MET A 111 -2.59 6.12 4.43
C MET A 111 -3.81 6.28 3.50
N PRO A 112 -4.83 5.39 3.54
CA PRO A 112 -6.10 5.63 2.83
C PRO A 112 -6.78 6.90 3.33
N LYS A 113 -7.33 7.73 2.44
CA LYS A 113 -8.06 8.98 2.80
C LYS A 113 -9.21 8.73 3.76
N ASP A 114 -9.89 7.58 3.61
CA ASP A 114 -10.99 7.16 4.49
C ASP A 114 -10.51 6.42 5.74
N GLY A 115 -9.20 6.33 5.96
CA GLY A 115 -8.56 5.57 7.02
C GLY A 115 -8.65 4.06 6.80
N TRP A 116 -7.97 3.29 7.65
CA TRP A 116 -7.88 1.82 7.56
C TRP A 116 -9.22 1.09 7.77
N LYS A 117 -10.26 1.79 8.22
CA LYS A 117 -11.59 1.21 8.45
C LYS A 117 -12.41 1.00 7.17
N ALA A 118 -12.00 1.58 6.05
CA ALA A 118 -12.70 1.41 4.77
C ALA A 118 -12.68 -0.03 4.22
N GLY A 119 -11.79 -0.88 4.74
CA GLY A 119 -11.73 -2.32 4.39
C GLY A 119 -12.55 -3.25 5.28
N ILE A 120 -13.28 -2.75 6.27
CA ILE A 120 -14.19 -3.58 7.08
C ILE A 120 -15.32 -4.03 6.17
N VAL A 121 -15.38 -5.32 5.94
CA VAL A 121 -16.44 -5.98 5.15
C VAL A 121 -17.79 -5.39 5.57
N ASN A 122 -18.49 -4.79 4.63
CA ASN A 122 -19.79 -4.18 4.88
C ASN A 122 -20.69 -5.19 5.63
N PRO A 123 -21.14 -4.91 6.85
CA PRO A 123 -21.90 -5.87 7.66
C PRO A 123 -23.13 -6.40 6.94
N SER A 124 -23.67 -5.65 5.98
CA SER A 124 -24.76 -6.09 5.11
C SER A 124 -24.38 -7.33 4.31
N ILE A 125 -23.14 -7.45 3.82
CA ILE A 125 -22.69 -8.61 3.03
C ILE A 125 -22.68 -9.86 3.91
N ILE A 126 -22.24 -9.74 5.17
CA ILE A 126 -22.23 -10.84 6.13
C ILE A 126 -23.67 -11.28 6.44
N ILE A 127 -24.58 -10.32 6.67
CA ILE A 127 -25.98 -10.59 6.97
C ILE A 127 -26.67 -11.28 5.77
N PHE A 128 -26.54 -10.74 4.56
CA PHE A 128 -27.13 -11.36 3.37
C PHE A 128 -26.53 -12.72 3.04
N GLY A 129 -25.21 -12.87 3.19
CA GLY A 129 -24.53 -14.14 3.00
C GLY A 129 -25.03 -15.21 3.98
N SER A 130 -25.17 -14.88 5.26
CA SER A 130 -25.67 -15.81 6.27
C SER A 130 -27.15 -16.18 6.04
N LEU A 131 -27.98 -15.24 5.60
CA LEU A 131 -29.37 -15.49 5.26
C LEU A 131 -29.50 -16.48 4.09
N ILE A 132 -28.71 -16.33 3.05
CA ILE A 132 -28.70 -17.24 1.90
C ILE A 132 -28.30 -18.66 2.34
N VAL A 133 -27.30 -18.81 3.18
CA VAL A 133 -26.87 -20.11 3.70
C VAL A 133 -27.98 -20.76 4.50
N LEU A 134 -28.67 -20.02 5.37
CA LEU A 134 -29.82 -20.53 6.13
C LEU A 134 -30.98 -20.97 5.24
N LEU A 135 -31.30 -20.20 4.20
CA LEU A 135 -32.35 -20.56 3.25
C LEU A 135 -32.04 -21.85 2.47
N VAL A 136 -30.81 -21.97 1.97
CA VAL A 136 -30.36 -23.17 1.24
C VAL A 136 -30.38 -24.40 2.15
N THR A 137 -29.90 -24.25 3.39
CA THR A 137 -29.90 -25.34 4.38
C THR A 137 -31.33 -25.75 4.75
N GLY A 138 -32.21 -24.78 5.00
CA GLY A 138 -33.62 -25.04 5.29
C GLY A 138 -34.34 -25.75 4.13
N LEU A 139 -34.10 -25.33 2.89
CA LEU A 139 -34.65 -25.95 1.68
C LEU A 139 -34.17 -27.40 1.52
N THR A 140 -32.90 -27.67 1.74
CA THR A 140 -32.36 -29.04 1.64
C THR A 140 -32.98 -29.96 2.68
N ILE A 141 -33.14 -29.51 3.92
CA ILE A 141 -33.81 -30.29 4.99
C ILE A 141 -35.26 -30.55 4.61
N ALA A 142 -36.02 -29.54 4.12
CA ALA A 142 -37.39 -29.70 3.71
C ALA A 142 -37.54 -30.74 2.58
N ILE A 143 -36.64 -30.72 1.59
CA ILE A 143 -36.64 -31.71 0.49
C ILE A 143 -36.41 -33.12 1.04
N ILE A 144 -35.50 -33.31 1.97
CA ILE A 144 -35.21 -34.61 2.58
C ILE A 144 -36.46 -35.13 3.31
N ILE A 145 -37.08 -34.30 4.14
CA ILE A 145 -38.31 -34.68 4.89
C ILE A 145 -39.47 -35.04 3.93
N ILE A 146 -39.65 -34.26 2.87
CA ILE A 146 -40.69 -34.55 1.86
C ILE A 146 -40.42 -35.89 1.18
N ARG A 147 -39.18 -36.18 0.79
CA ARG A 147 -38.81 -37.46 0.19
C ARG A 147 -39.04 -38.63 1.11
N GLU A 148 -38.64 -38.54 2.38
CA GLU A 148 -38.90 -39.58 3.37
C GLU A 148 -40.37 -39.85 3.57
N ARG A 149 -41.20 -38.78 3.66
CA ARG A 149 -42.67 -38.94 3.75
C ARG A 149 -43.25 -39.58 2.49
N GLN A 150 -42.79 -39.21 1.29
CA GLN A 150 -43.27 -39.83 0.05
C GLN A 150 -42.93 -41.32 -0.03
N ILE A 151 -41.72 -41.71 0.41
CA ILE A 151 -41.30 -43.11 0.45
C ILE A 151 -42.17 -43.89 1.46
N ALA A 152 -42.39 -43.32 2.64
CA ALA A 152 -43.25 -43.96 3.66
C ALA A 152 -44.70 -44.12 3.16
N LEU A 153 -45.27 -43.10 2.52
CA LEU A 153 -46.62 -43.18 1.93
C LEU A 153 -46.70 -44.22 0.80
N LYS A 154 -45.66 -44.31 -0.02
CA LYS A 154 -45.60 -45.28 -1.10
C LYS A 154 -45.51 -46.70 -0.56
N ASN A 155 -44.74 -46.94 0.48
CA ASN A 155 -44.66 -48.24 1.15
C ASN A 155 -45.97 -48.63 1.79
N LEU A 156 -46.72 -47.71 2.40
CA LEU A 156 -48.05 -47.96 2.92
C LEU A 156 -49.09 -48.25 1.82
N SER A 157 -48.95 -47.63 0.64
CA SER A 157 -49.83 -47.87 -0.53
C SER A 157 -49.63 -49.24 -1.18
N TYR A 158 -48.44 -49.84 -1.00
CA TYR A 158 -48.18 -51.20 -1.51
C TYR A 158 -48.57 -52.32 -0.54
N MET A 159 -48.94 -51.98 0.72
CA MET A 159 -49.45 -52.93 1.67
C MET A 159 -51.01 -52.99 1.56
N ASP A 160 -51.53 -54.14 1.28
CA ASP A 160 -52.97 -54.39 1.40
C ASP A 160 -53.36 -54.25 2.88
N THR A 161 -54.24 -53.27 3.16
CA THR A 161 -54.68 -52.93 4.52
C THR A 161 -55.52 -54.07 5.21
N LEU A 162 -55.93 -55.07 4.48
CA LEU A 162 -56.75 -56.22 4.99
C LEU A 162 -55.88 -57.45 5.24
N THR A 163 -54.89 -57.70 4.42
CA THR A 163 -54.07 -58.92 4.49
C THR A 163 -52.64 -58.73 4.98
N GLY A 164 -52.15 -57.48 5.05
CA GLY A 164 -50.81 -57.18 5.45
C GLY A 164 -49.73 -57.69 4.49
N ILE A 165 -50.06 -58.09 3.28
CA ILE A 165 -49.16 -58.66 2.27
C ILE A 165 -48.87 -57.61 1.18
N TYR A 166 -47.66 -57.60 0.63
CA TYR A 166 -47.35 -56.80 -0.53
C TYR A 166 -48.06 -57.21 -1.77
N ASN A 167 -48.68 -56.31 -2.46
CA ASN A 167 -49.35 -56.47 -3.75
C ASN A 167 -48.33 -56.42 -4.86
#